data_72d351cc4006c4003fa9baf72fdcd770
#
_entry.id   72d351cc4006c4003fa9baf72fdcd770
#
_cell.length_a   1.000
_cell.length_b   1.000
_cell.length_c   1.000
_cell.angle_alpha   90.00
_cell.angle_beta   90.00
_cell.angle_gamma   90.00
#
_symmetry.space_group_name_H-M   'P 1'
#
loop_
_entity.id
_entity.type
_entity.pdbx_description
1 polymer ?
#
loop_
_entity_poly.entity_id
_entity_poly.type
_entity_poly.pdbx_seq_one_letter_code
_entity_poly.pdbx_strand_id
1 'polypeptide(L)'
;MAKRITGSTPKLDGYRMPAEFEPQAGVWMLWPERNDNWRDGAKPAQKAFLDVATAILQFEPVTVCVSPAQYQNARERLPRAVRVVEMASNDAWIRDCGPTFLVNDNGGVRAVDWMFNAWGGLVDGLYFPWDLDDQVAQKVCEIERVDSYRTDGFVLEGGSIHVDGEGTVLTTEMCLLSEGRNPDMDRGAIERMLCDYLGCEKVLWLRDGIDPEETNGHIDDVACFIRPGEVACIWTDDPQNPFYQPARDAYDMLSQATDAKGRKLKVHKLCLTQQPCLLQGAATIDAVEGTIPREDGEVAIASYMNFLIVNGGVILPQYGDANDALAVQQVQAMFPERRVVGVQTREVAFGGGNIHCITQQQPAPQHR
;
A
#
# COMPACT_ATOMS: atom_id res chain seq x y z
N MET A 1 -23.85 -8.98 -11.98
CA MET A 1 -22.72 -9.71 -11.38
C MET A 1 -21.47 -9.17 -12.01
N ALA A 2 -20.43 -8.93 -11.23
CA ALA A 2 -19.10 -8.59 -11.72
C ALA A 2 -18.61 -9.66 -12.71
N LYS A 3 -17.90 -9.26 -13.75
CA LYS A 3 -17.36 -10.17 -14.76
C LYS A 3 -15.84 -10.13 -14.71
N ARG A 4 -15.21 -11.28 -14.84
CA ARG A 4 -13.79 -11.37 -15.17
C ARG A 4 -13.63 -11.13 -16.68
N ILE A 5 -12.90 -10.07 -17.03
CA ILE A 5 -12.61 -9.70 -18.42
C ILE A 5 -11.43 -10.54 -18.90
N THR A 6 -11.57 -11.17 -20.04
CA THR A 6 -10.54 -11.99 -20.68
C THR A 6 -10.31 -11.52 -22.12
N GLY A 7 -9.07 -11.63 -22.59
CA GLY A 7 -8.72 -11.30 -23.98
C GLY A 7 -8.58 -9.79 -24.26
N SER A 8 -8.58 -8.94 -23.20
CA SER A 8 -8.29 -7.51 -23.29
C SER A 8 -7.47 -7.06 -22.10
N THR A 9 -6.95 -5.83 -22.16
CA THR A 9 -6.26 -5.17 -21.06
C THR A 9 -6.94 -3.85 -20.72
N PRO A 10 -6.78 -3.34 -19.49
CA PRO A 10 -7.31 -2.03 -19.12
C PRO A 10 -6.98 -0.92 -20.13
N LYS A 11 -5.73 -0.84 -20.57
CA LYS A 11 -5.27 0.18 -21.54
C LYS A 11 -6.01 0.09 -22.86
N LEU A 12 -6.21 -1.11 -23.41
CA LEU A 12 -6.97 -1.33 -24.65
C LEU A 12 -8.44 -0.93 -24.50
N ASP A 13 -9.00 -1.11 -23.31
CA ASP A 13 -10.40 -0.75 -23.02
C ASP A 13 -10.56 0.72 -22.56
N GLY A 14 -9.47 1.50 -22.56
CA GLY A 14 -9.49 2.92 -22.18
C GLY A 14 -9.57 3.19 -20.69
N TYR A 15 -9.11 2.26 -19.86
CA TYR A 15 -9.02 2.40 -18.40
C TYR A 15 -7.58 2.71 -17.96
N ARG A 16 -7.47 3.45 -16.87
CA ARG A 16 -6.20 3.74 -16.18
C ARG A 16 -6.35 3.65 -14.67
N MET A 17 -5.26 3.41 -13.97
CA MET A 17 -5.21 3.60 -12.52
C MET A 17 -5.22 5.12 -12.24
N PRO A 18 -6.20 5.64 -11.47
CA PRO A 18 -6.17 7.04 -11.07
C PRO A 18 -5.10 7.27 -10.02
N ALA A 19 -4.57 8.48 -9.93
CA ALA A 19 -3.71 8.86 -8.82
C ALA A 19 -4.48 8.82 -7.49
N GLU A 20 -3.78 8.55 -6.39
CA GLU A 20 -4.40 8.45 -5.07
C GLU A 20 -5.01 9.78 -4.60
N PHE A 21 -4.48 10.92 -5.08
CA PHE A 21 -5.03 12.24 -4.81
C PHE A 21 -6.27 12.62 -5.66
N GLU A 22 -6.69 11.78 -6.62
CA GLU A 22 -7.95 11.96 -7.36
C GLU A 22 -9.17 11.60 -6.49
N PRO A 23 -10.40 12.04 -6.82
CA PRO A 23 -11.59 11.79 -5.99
C PRO A 23 -11.84 10.32 -5.72
N GLN A 24 -12.15 10.00 -4.47
CA GLN A 24 -12.40 8.64 -3.98
C GLN A 24 -13.86 8.47 -3.54
N ALA A 25 -14.36 7.24 -3.63
CA ALA A 25 -15.67 6.83 -3.13
C ALA A 25 -15.59 6.26 -1.70
N GLY A 26 -14.42 5.81 -1.28
CA GLY A 26 -14.15 5.29 0.06
C GLY A 26 -12.90 4.44 0.13
N VAL A 27 -12.62 3.92 1.31
CA VAL A 27 -11.44 3.10 1.62
C VAL A 27 -11.84 1.74 2.15
N TRP A 28 -11.16 0.72 1.70
CA TRP A 28 -11.27 -0.65 2.16
C TRP A 28 -10.14 -0.99 3.13
N MET A 29 -10.44 -1.82 4.14
CA MET A 29 -9.49 -2.39 5.09
C MET A 29 -9.86 -3.85 5.37
N LEU A 30 -8.88 -4.66 5.77
CA LEU A 30 -9.09 -5.98 6.38
C LEU A 30 -8.89 -5.87 7.90
N TRP A 31 -9.47 -6.79 8.67
CA TRP A 31 -9.34 -6.79 10.13
C TRP A 31 -8.21 -7.71 10.58
N PRO A 32 -7.23 -7.23 11.39
CA PRO A 32 -6.10 -8.05 11.81
C PRO A 32 -6.54 -9.05 12.89
N GLU A 33 -6.17 -10.33 12.70
CA GLU A 33 -6.49 -11.41 13.65
C GLU A 33 -5.41 -12.46 13.80
N ARG A 34 -4.43 -12.47 12.92
CA ARG A 34 -3.41 -13.50 12.79
C ARG A 34 -2.41 -13.47 13.96
N ASN A 35 -2.41 -14.51 14.83
CA ASN A 35 -1.57 -14.57 16.04
C ASN A 35 -0.09 -14.80 15.76
N ASP A 36 0.27 -15.32 14.59
CA ASP A 36 1.65 -15.55 14.16
C ASP A 36 2.27 -14.33 13.46
N ASN A 37 1.54 -13.23 13.37
CA ASN A 37 2.04 -11.93 12.93
C ASN A 37 1.76 -10.81 13.97
N TRP A 38 0.59 -10.81 14.58
CA TRP A 38 0.14 -9.74 15.47
C TRP A 38 0.24 -10.15 16.94
N ARG A 39 1.10 -9.47 17.71
CA ARG A 39 1.29 -9.73 19.14
C ARG A 39 0.01 -9.59 19.96
N ASP A 40 -0.05 -10.23 21.14
CA ASP A 40 -1.15 -10.14 22.11
C ASP A 40 -2.53 -10.47 21.51
N GLY A 41 -2.59 -11.45 20.58
CA GLY A 41 -3.83 -11.86 19.92
C GLY A 41 -4.42 -10.74 19.06
N ALA A 42 -3.57 -9.98 18.38
CA ALA A 42 -3.90 -8.86 17.50
C ALA A 42 -4.61 -7.66 18.18
N LYS A 43 -4.83 -7.66 19.50
CA LYS A 43 -5.60 -6.59 20.17
C LYS A 43 -4.99 -5.20 20.03
N PRO A 44 -3.65 -5.00 20.18
CA PRO A 44 -3.02 -3.71 19.94
C PRO A 44 -3.13 -3.27 18.47
N ALA A 45 -2.93 -4.19 17.51
CA ALA A 45 -3.11 -3.93 16.10
C ALA A 45 -4.56 -3.53 15.77
N GLN A 46 -5.55 -4.28 16.29
CA GLN A 46 -6.97 -3.95 16.12
C GLN A 46 -7.31 -2.55 16.64
N LYS A 47 -6.66 -2.11 17.72
CA LYS A 47 -6.83 -0.73 18.19
C LYS A 47 -6.26 0.28 17.20
N ALA A 48 -5.09 0.05 16.65
CA ALA A 48 -4.48 0.93 15.65
C ALA A 48 -5.32 1.00 14.37
N PHE A 49 -5.84 -0.15 13.88
CA PHE A 49 -6.75 -0.21 12.73
C PHE A 49 -8.06 0.56 12.98
N LEU A 50 -8.63 0.45 14.18
CA LEU A 50 -9.78 1.26 14.61
C LEU A 50 -9.47 2.76 14.56
N ASP A 51 -8.31 3.18 15.07
CA ASP A 51 -7.89 4.58 15.10
C ASP A 51 -7.70 5.11 13.66
N VAL A 52 -7.09 4.31 12.76
CA VAL A 52 -6.94 4.63 11.33
C VAL A 52 -8.30 4.74 10.65
N ALA A 53 -9.20 3.75 10.81
CA ALA A 53 -10.54 3.80 10.24
C ALA A 53 -11.33 5.02 10.73
N THR A 54 -11.20 5.39 12.01
CA THR A 54 -11.83 6.57 12.61
C THR A 54 -11.28 7.88 12.03
N ALA A 55 -9.97 7.91 11.75
CA ALA A 55 -9.34 9.07 11.09
C ALA A 55 -9.85 9.24 9.65
N ILE A 56 -9.92 8.16 8.87
CA ILE A 56 -10.42 8.16 7.49
C ILE A 56 -11.90 8.58 7.42
N LEU A 57 -12.73 8.12 8.36
CA LEU A 57 -14.17 8.49 8.42
C LEU A 57 -14.45 9.99 8.52
N GLN A 58 -13.45 10.80 8.90
CA GLN A 58 -13.60 12.26 8.90
C GLN A 58 -13.66 12.85 7.48
N PHE A 59 -13.32 12.06 6.46
CA PHE A 59 -13.18 12.50 5.08
C PHE A 59 -14.02 11.69 4.10
N GLU A 60 -14.10 10.36 4.30
CA GLU A 60 -14.78 9.47 3.36
C GLU A 60 -15.22 8.15 4.01
N PRO A 61 -16.11 7.38 3.35
CA PRO A 61 -16.60 6.10 3.87
C PRO A 61 -15.48 5.06 4.02
N VAL A 62 -15.62 4.21 5.04
CA VAL A 62 -14.71 3.08 5.30
C VAL A 62 -15.47 1.77 5.29
N THR A 63 -14.95 0.78 4.58
CA THR A 63 -15.40 -0.62 4.63
C THR A 63 -14.30 -1.47 5.26
N VAL A 64 -14.65 -2.25 6.28
CA VAL A 64 -13.73 -3.20 6.93
C VAL A 64 -14.24 -4.61 6.69
N CYS A 65 -13.42 -5.44 6.06
CA CYS A 65 -13.70 -6.87 5.90
C CYS A 65 -13.17 -7.63 7.10
N VAL A 66 -13.96 -8.58 7.58
CA VAL A 66 -13.68 -9.33 8.81
C VAL A 66 -14.02 -10.80 8.62
N SER A 67 -13.26 -11.69 9.25
CA SER A 67 -13.62 -13.11 9.27
C SER A 67 -14.92 -13.35 10.04
N PRO A 68 -15.62 -14.46 9.81
CA PRO A 68 -16.79 -14.84 10.60
C PRO A 68 -16.50 -14.89 12.09
N ALA A 69 -15.31 -15.33 12.49
CA ALA A 69 -14.89 -15.43 13.89
C ALA A 69 -14.75 -14.07 14.58
N GLN A 70 -14.35 -13.03 13.83
CA GLN A 70 -14.11 -11.68 14.35
C GLN A 70 -15.27 -10.71 14.11
N TYR A 71 -16.31 -11.12 13.39
CA TYR A 71 -17.39 -10.21 13.00
C TYR A 71 -17.99 -9.45 14.19
N GLN A 72 -18.36 -10.16 15.24
CA GLN A 72 -18.98 -9.53 16.42
C GLN A 72 -17.98 -8.61 17.14
N ASN A 73 -16.75 -9.07 17.36
CA ASN A 73 -15.69 -8.27 17.98
C ASN A 73 -15.43 -6.97 17.20
N ALA A 74 -15.27 -7.06 15.90
CA ALA A 74 -15.06 -5.89 15.05
C ALA A 74 -16.29 -4.95 15.06
N ARG A 75 -17.51 -5.51 14.96
CA ARG A 75 -18.74 -4.71 14.94
C ARG A 75 -18.99 -3.93 16.23
N GLU A 76 -18.62 -4.52 17.38
CA GLU A 76 -18.73 -3.85 18.70
C GLU A 76 -17.69 -2.74 18.89
N ARG A 77 -16.51 -2.88 18.29
CA ARG A 77 -15.38 -1.93 18.42
C ARG A 77 -15.42 -0.81 17.40
N LEU A 78 -15.74 -1.13 16.14
CA LEU A 78 -15.73 -0.15 15.04
C LEU A 78 -16.91 0.84 15.14
N PRO A 79 -16.70 2.12 14.76
CA PRO A 79 -17.78 3.10 14.67
C PRO A 79 -18.94 2.58 13.80
N ARG A 80 -20.18 2.94 14.16
CA ARG A 80 -21.37 2.53 13.40
C ARG A 80 -21.36 2.96 11.94
N ALA A 81 -20.65 4.03 11.61
CA ALA A 81 -20.49 4.54 10.24
C ALA A 81 -19.59 3.65 9.38
N VAL A 82 -18.75 2.79 9.98
CA VAL A 82 -17.95 1.81 9.23
C VAL A 82 -18.87 0.72 8.70
N ARG A 83 -18.80 0.47 7.39
CA ARG A 83 -19.41 -0.71 6.77
C ARG A 83 -18.57 -1.94 7.12
N VAL A 84 -19.15 -2.91 7.77
CA VAL A 84 -18.49 -4.20 8.07
C VAL A 84 -19.01 -5.27 7.14
N VAL A 85 -18.09 -5.97 6.46
CA VAL A 85 -18.39 -7.04 5.52
C VAL A 85 -17.71 -8.32 5.99
N GLU A 86 -18.45 -9.43 6.03
CA GLU A 86 -17.86 -10.72 6.35
C GLU A 86 -17.06 -11.26 5.15
N MET A 87 -15.75 -11.37 5.33
CA MET A 87 -14.81 -11.89 4.34
C MET A 87 -13.57 -12.42 5.05
N ALA A 88 -13.27 -13.71 4.86
CA ALA A 88 -12.03 -14.29 5.37
C ALA A 88 -10.83 -13.90 4.49
N SER A 89 -9.69 -13.65 5.14
CA SER A 89 -8.37 -13.43 4.56
C SER A 89 -7.32 -14.20 5.37
N ASN A 90 -6.09 -14.33 4.86
CA ASN A 90 -4.98 -14.90 5.62
C ASN A 90 -4.34 -13.85 6.53
N ASP A 91 -4.24 -12.58 6.08
CA ASP A 91 -3.81 -11.45 6.91
C ASP A 91 -4.54 -10.15 6.49
N ALA A 92 -4.07 -8.99 6.94
CA ALA A 92 -4.80 -7.72 6.88
C ALA A 92 -4.20 -6.67 5.91
N TRP A 93 -3.47 -7.10 4.89
CA TRP A 93 -2.71 -6.25 3.96
C TRP A 93 -3.45 -6.00 2.64
N ILE A 94 -4.59 -5.29 2.71
CA ILE A 94 -5.48 -5.10 1.55
C ILE A 94 -4.85 -4.25 0.43
N ARG A 95 -3.85 -3.44 0.72
CA ARG A 95 -3.09 -2.73 -0.32
C ARG A 95 -2.51 -3.71 -1.33
N ASP A 96 -2.03 -4.84 -0.84
CA ASP A 96 -1.25 -5.79 -1.62
C ASP A 96 -2.09 -6.92 -2.21
N CYS A 97 -3.07 -7.42 -1.47
CA CYS A 97 -3.97 -8.48 -1.92
C CYS A 97 -5.34 -7.98 -2.43
N GLY A 98 -5.64 -6.70 -2.26
CA GLY A 98 -6.87 -6.08 -2.73
C GLY A 98 -6.84 -5.65 -4.21
N PRO A 99 -7.98 -5.21 -4.76
CA PRO A 99 -8.06 -4.80 -6.16
C PRO A 99 -7.35 -3.46 -6.39
N THR A 100 -6.57 -3.35 -7.46
CA THR A 100 -6.16 -2.05 -7.99
C THR A 100 -7.27 -1.49 -8.85
N PHE A 101 -8.00 -0.50 -8.34
CA PHE A 101 -9.12 0.09 -9.06
C PHE A 101 -8.68 0.97 -10.23
N LEU A 102 -9.49 0.96 -11.27
CA LEU A 102 -9.28 1.67 -12.54
C LEU A 102 -10.49 2.52 -12.87
N VAL A 103 -10.26 3.63 -13.56
CA VAL A 103 -11.32 4.52 -14.06
C VAL A 103 -11.14 4.78 -15.55
N ASN A 104 -12.23 5.17 -16.19
CA ASN A 104 -12.21 5.76 -17.53
C ASN A 104 -12.95 7.12 -17.54
N ASP A 105 -12.81 7.88 -18.61
CA ASP A 105 -13.37 9.22 -18.75
C ASP A 105 -14.91 9.26 -18.88
N ASN A 106 -15.56 8.09 -18.99
CA ASN A 106 -17.02 7.95 -19.12
C ASN A 106 -17.70 7.52 -17.81
N GLY A 107 -17.03 7.63 -16.67
CA GLY A 107 -17.57 7.23 -15.37
C GLY A 107 -17.50 5.73 -15.09
N GLY A 108 -16.84 4.94 -15.95
CA GLY A 108 -16.63 3.52 -15.71
C GLY A 108 -15.59 3.28 -14.63
N VAL A 109 -15.86 2.31 -13.75
CA VAL A 109 -14.90 1.79 -12.76
C VAL A 109 -14.70 0.31 -13.03
N ARG A 110 -13.45 -0.13 -13.07
CA ARG A 110 -13.02 -1.53 -13.14
C ARG A 110 -11.88 -1.77 -12.16
N ALA A 111 -11.32 -2.97 -12.13
CA ALA A 111 -10.19 -3.26 -11.27
C ALA A 111 -9.23 -4.26 -11.92
N VAL A 112 -7.96 -4.23 -11.48
CA VAL A 112 -7.03 -5.34 -11.69
C VAL A 112 -7.04 -6.21 -10.44
N ASP A 113 -7.15 -7.49 -10.66
CA ASP A 113 -7.02 -8.57 -9.70
C ASP A 113 -5.65 -9.23 -9.97
N TRP A 114 -4.62 -8.78 -9.24
CA TRP A 114 -3.25 -9.30 -9.37
C TRP A 114 -3.14 -10.68 -8.74
N MET A 115 -2.19 -11.49 -9.21
CA MET A 115 -1.78 -12.66 -8.43
C MET A 115 -1.01 -12.21 -7.19
N PHE A 116 -1.40 -12.71 -6.03
CA PHE A 116 -0.74 -12.47 -4.74
C PHE A 116 -0.10 -13.76 -4.22
N ASN A 117 1.13 -13.67 -3.71
CA ASN A 117 1.88 -14.83 -3.24
C ASN A 117 2.63 -14.57 -1.92
N ALA A 118 2.07 -13.74 -1.04
CA ALA A 118 2.66 -13.36 0.25
C ALA A 118 4.09 -12.80 0.13
N TRP A 119 4.32 -11.92 -0.87
CA TRP A 119 5.55 -11.17 -1.16
C TRP A 119 6.77 -12.00 -1.57
N GLY A 120 6.61 -13.24 -1.98
CA GLY A 120 7.77 -14.03 -2.43
C GLY A 120 7.46 -15.50 -2.68
N GLY A 121 6.23 -15.92 -2.47
CA GLY A 121 5.80 -17.28 -2.71
C GLY A 121 6.57 -18.30 -1.87
N LEU A 122 7.09 -19.33 -2.52
CA LEU A 122 7.90 -20.37 -1.84
C LEU A 122 9.39 -20.01 -1.77
N VAL A 123 9.83 -18.87 -2.29
CA VAL A 123 11.23 -18.42 -2.29
C VAL A 123 11.52 -17.67 -1.01
N ASP A 124 10.80 -16.57 -0.78
CA ASP A 124 10.98 -15.65 0.34
C ASP A 124 9.66 -15.07 0.88
N GLY A 125 8.52 -15.73 0.58
CA GLY A 125 7.22 -15.32 1.09
C GLY A 125 7.11 -15.41 2.61
N LEU A 126 6.38 -14.45 3.20
CA LEU A 126 6.31 -14.30 4.66
C LEU A 126 5.45 -15.35 5.36
N TYR A 127 4.47 -15.93 4.65
CA TYR A 127 3.62 -16.99 5.18
C TYR A 127 3.03 -17.89 4.10
N PHE A 128 2.60 -19.07 4.51
CA PHE A 128 1.88 -20.05 3.71
C PHE A 128 0.78 -20.71 4.57
N PRO A 129 -0.46 -20.92 4.04
CA PRO A 129 -0.94 -20.54 2.70
C PRO A 129 -1.33 -19.05 2.59
N TRP A 130 -1.53 -18.56 1.35
CA TRP A 130 -2.01 -17.21 1.02
C TRP A 130 -3.26 -17.23 0.11
N ASP A 131 -3.92 -18.36 -0.01
CA ASP A 131 -5.03 -18.60 -0.94
C ASP A 131 -6.27 -17.76 -0.65
N LEU A 132 -6.52 -17.38 0.60
CA LEU A 132 -7.62 -16.48 0.96
C LEU A 132 -7.31 -15.04 0.57
N ASP A 133 -6.05 -14.61 0.72
CA ASP A 133 -5.61 -13.27 0.33
C ASP A 133 -5.63 -13.11 -1.19
N ASP A 134 -5.18 -14.10 -1.95
CA ASP A 134 -5.24 -14.09 -3.43
C ASP A 134 -6.68 -14.00 -3.99
N GLN A 135 -7.71 -14.20 -3.16
CA GLN A 135 -9.12 -14.07 -3.52
C GLN A 135 -9.75 -12.73 -3.09
N VAL A 136 -9.06 -11.91 -2.30
CA VAL A 136 -9.63 -10.66 -1.73
C VAL A 136 -10.05 -9.71 -2.84
N ALA A 137 -9.20 -9.48 -3.83
CA ALA A 137 -9.49 -8.58 -4.94
C ALA A 137 -10.75 -8.99 -5.70
N GLN A 138 -10.89 -10.27 -6.05
CA GLN A 138 -12.09 -10.80 -6.71
C GLN A 138 -13.34 -10.57 -5.86
N LYS A 139 -13.30 -10.90 -4.55
CA LYS A 139 -14.45 -10.77 -3.64
C LYS A 139 -14.88 -9.31 -3.48
N VAL A 140 -13.93 -8.38 -3.36
CA VAL A 140 -14.24 -6.93 -3.32
C VAL A 140 -14.92 -6.48 -4.62
N CYS A 141 -14.40 -6.91 -5.78
CA CYS A 141 -15.02 -6.61 -7.08
C CYS A 141 -16.44 -7.15 -7.20
N GLU A 142 -16.72 -8.35 -6.70
CA GLU A 142 -18.05 -8.95 -6.68
C GLU A 142 -19.02 -8.18 -5.78
N ILE A 143 -18.59 -7.75 -4.59
CA ILE A 143 -19.36 -6.95 -3.63
C ILE A 143 -19.74 -5.60 -4.26
N GLU A 144 -18.78 -4.93 -4.90
CA GLU A 144 -18.97 -3.62 -5.53
C GLU A 144 -19.57 -3.72 -6.94
N ARG A 145 -19.73 -4.93 -7.49
CA ARG A 145 -20.21 -5.18 -8.86
C ARG A 145 -19.34 -4.52 -9.93
N VAL A 146 -18.04 -4.51 -9.70
CA VAL A 146 -17.02 -3.95 -10.56
C VAL A 146 -16.38 -5.08 -11.37
N ASP A 147 -16.34 -4.93 -12.70
CA ASP A 147 -15.66 -5.88 -13.58
C ASP A 147 -14.14 -5.84 -13.35
N SER A 148 -13.47 -6.99 -13.47
CA SER A 148 -12.04 -7.10 -13.18
C SER A 148 -11.24 -7.80 -14.26
N TYR A 149 -9.94 -7.51 -14.30
CA TYR A 149 -8.93 -8.18 -15.09
C TYR A 149 -8.03 -8.99 -14.15
N ARG A 150 -7.99 -10.31 -14.31
CA ARG A 150 -7.04 -11.16 -13.56
C ARG A 150 -5.74 -11.29 -14.34
N THR A 151 -4.61 -11.11 -13.68
CA THR A 151 -3.27 -11.25 -14.26
C THR A 151 -2.74 -12.66 -14.06
N ASP A 152 -3.25 -13.63 -14.84
CA ASP A 152 -2.72 -15.00 -14.75
C ASP A 152 -1.22 -15.02 -15.14
N GLY A 153 -0.35 -15.46 -14.22
CA GLY A 153 1.09 -15.55 -14.42
C GLY A 153 1.87 -14.26 -14.18
N PHE A 154 1.27 -13.25 -13.55
CA PHE A 154 1.98 -12.04 -13.13
C PHE A 154 1.61 -11.67 -11.68
N VAL A 155 2.60 -11.75 -10.79
CA VAL A 155 2.49 -11.39 -9.38
C VAL A 155 2.79 -9.91 -9.21
N LEU A 156 1.93 -9.20 -8.49
CA LEU A 156 2.15 -7.80 -8.13
C LEU A 156 1.33 -7.42 -6.90
N GLU A 157 1.89 -6.60 -6.06
CA GLU A 157 1.24 -5.99 -4.90
C GLU A 157 0.98 -4.50 -5.14
N GLY A 158 -0.15 -3.99 -4.63
CA GLY A 158 -0.49 -2.57 -4.77
C GLY A 158 0.52 -1.62 -4.12
N GLY A 159 1.20 -2.05 -3.05
CA GLY A 159 2.26 -1.29 -2.39
C GLY A 159 3.56 -1.18 -3.20
N SER A 160 3.76 -2.06 -4.18
CA SER A 160 4.93 -2.03 -5.07
C SER A 160 4.85 -0.97 -6.18
N ILE A 161 3.70 -0.29 -6.33
CA ILE A 161 3.45 0.70 -7.38
C ILE A 161 2.84 1.98 -6.85
N HIS A 162 3.15 3.11 -7.48
CA HIS A 162 2.46 4.39 -7.24
C HIS A 162 2.35 5.18 -8.54
N VAL A 163 1.18 5.75 -8.86
CA VAL A 163 0.93 6.42 -10.15
C VAL A 163 0.62 7.92 -9.98
N ASP A 164 0.96 8.71 -11.01
CA ASP A 164 0.60 10.13 -11.09
C ASP A 164 -0.79 10.39 -11.69
N GLY A 165 -1.48 9.34 -12.18
CA GLY A 165 -2.75 9.45 -12.88
C GLY A 165 -2.65 10.03 -14.29
N GLU A 166 -1.47 10.40 -14.76
CA GLU A 166 -1.22 10.98 -16.08
C GLU A 166 -0.24 10.17 -16.93
N GLY A 167 -0.04 8.91 -16.58
CA GLY A 167 0.70 7.94 -17.36
C GLY A 167 2.07 7.55 -16.80
N THR A 168 2.44 8.01 -15.60
CA THR A 168 3.70 7.62 -14.94
C THR A 168 3.43 6.70 -13.78
N VAL A 169 4.22 5.63 -13.66
CA VAL A 169 4.24 4.73 -12.49
C VAL A 169 5.63 4.68 -11.87
N LEU A 170 5.70 4.73 -10.54
CA LEU A 170 6.89 4.47 -9.72
C LEU A 170 6.88 3.02 -9.25
N THR A 171 8.04 2.39 -9.21
CA THR A 171 8.29 1.08 -8.62
C THR A 171 9.77 0.93 -8.24
N THR A 172 10.14 -0.22 -7.64
CA THR A 172 11.52 -0.54 -7.31
C THR A 172 12.03 -1.78 -8.06
N GLU A 173 13.32 -1.79 -8.39
CA GLU A 173 14.00 -2.96 -8.96
C GLU A 173 14.07 -4.09 -7.93
N MET A 174 14.39 -3.74 -6.68
CA MET A 174 14.48 -4.70 -5.56
C MET A 174 13.21 -5.54 -5.45
N CYS A 175 12.02 -4.96 -5.61
CA CYS A 175 10.75 -5.68 -5.54
C CYS A 175 10.45 -6.44 -6.83
N LEU A 176 10.21 -5.75 -7.93
CA LEU A 176 9.63 -6.38 -9.12
C LEU A 176 10.60 -7.27 -9.91
N LEU A 177 11.91 -7.12 -9.72
CA LEU A 177 12.93 -7.99 -10.31
C LEU A 177 13.41 -9.09 -9.35
N SER A 178 12.77 -9.23 -8.16
CA SER A 178 13.10 -10.30 -7.21
C SER A 178 12.67 -11.67 -7.76
N GLU A 179 13.42 -12.72 -7.34
CA GLU A 179 13.14 -14.10 -7.73
C GLU A 179 11.77 -14.58 -7.24
N GLY A 180 11.30 -14.03 -6.11
CA GLY A 180 10.00 -14.38 -5.52
C GLY A 180 8.77 -13.81 -6.22
N ARG A 181 8.92 -12.95 -7.24
CA ARG A 181 7.79 -12.34 -7.98
C ARG A 181 7.59 -12.96 -9.36
N ASN A 182 8.36 -12.50 -10.34
CA ASN A 182 8.19 -12.87 -11.74
C ASN A 182 9.53 -13.28 -12.38
N PRO A 183 10.16 -14.39 -11.92
CA PRO A 183 11.53 -14.76 -12.29
C PRO A 183 11.73 -15.03 -13.79
N ASP A 184 10.67 -15.40 -14.49
CA ASP A 184 10.69 -15.67 -15.94
C ASP A 184 10.51 -14.42 -16.81
N MET A 185 10.37 -13.24 -16.20
CA MET A 185 10.14 -11.97 -16.90
C MET A 185 11.35 -11.05 -16.77
N ASP A 186 11.79 -10.51 -17.90
CA ASP A 186 12.74 -9.39 -17.90
C ASP A 186 12.05 -8.05 -17.58
N ARG A 187 12.87 -7.05 -17.29
CA ARG A 187 12.40 -5.67 -16.99
C ARG A 187 11.42 -5.15 -18.04
N GLY A 188 11.71 -5.37 -19.34
CA GLY A 188 10.86 -4.90 -20.43
C GLY A 188 9.51 -5.60 -20.48
N ALA A 189 9.45 -6.88 -20.09
CA ALA A 189 8.19 -7.63 -19.97
C ALA A 189 7.34 -7.08 -18.80
N ILE A 190 7.96 -6.82 -17.65
CA ILE A 190 7.30 -6.22 -16.48
C ILE A 190 6.79 -4.81 -16.82
N GLU A 191 7.58 -3.97 -17.49
CA GLU A 191 7.14 -2.64 -17.94
C GLU A 191 5.90 -2.70 -18.84
N ARG A 192 5.86 -3.66 -19.78
CA ARG A 192 4.67 -3.87 -20.61
C ARG A 192 3.44 -4.25 -19.79
N MET A 193 3.59 -5.17 -18.83
CA MET A 193 2.50 -5.54 -17.92
C MET A 193 1.98 -4.33 -17.13
N LEU A 194 2.88 -3.56 -16.54
CA LEU A 194 2.50 -2.33 -15.82
C LEU A 194 1.78 -1.34 -16.74
N CYS A 195 2.32 -1.08 -17.93
CA CYS A 195 1.71 -0.14 -18.86
C CYS A 195 0.33 -0.59 -19.34
N ASP A 196 0.16 -1.88 -19.63
CA ASP A 196 -1.10 -2.43 -20.16
C ASP A 196 -2.19 -2.52 -19.08
N TYR A 197 -1.82 -2.85 -17.84
CA TYR A 197 -2.80 -3.04 -16.76
C TYR A 197 -3.06 -1.78 -15.93
N LEU A 198 -2.14 -0.83 -15.87
CA LEU A 198 -2.33 0.45 -15.18
C LEU A 198 -2.73 1.60 -16.12
N GLY A 199 -2.71 1.37 -17.44
CA GLY A 199 -2.96 2.42 -18.42
C GLY A 199 -1.88 3.50 -18.42
N CYS A 200 -0.64 3.16 -18.07
CA CYS A 200 0.48 4.08 -18.04
C CYS A 200 1.33 4.01 -19.33
N GLU A 201 2.27 4.95 -19.48
CA GLU A 201 3.15 5.10 -20.62
C GLU A 201 4.63 5.06 -20.23
N LYS A 202 4.93 5.27 -18.94
CA LYS A 202 6.30 5.36 -18.43
C LYS A 202 6.42 4.75 -17.04
N VAL A 203 7.43 3.90 -16.89
CA VAL A 203 7.82 3.32 -15.59
C VAL A 203 9.10 4.02 -15.12
N LEU A 204 9.09 4.52 -13.90
CA LEU A 204 10.25 5.05 -13.19
C LEU A 204 10.67 4.02 -12.14
N TRP A 205 11.86 3.50 -12.28
CA TRP A 205 12.44 2.51 -11.40
C TRP A 205 13.37 3.16 -10.38
N LEU A 206 13.07 3.01 -9.11
CA LEU A 206 14.07 3.18 -8.06
C LEU A 206 14.83 1.87 -7.89
N ARG A 207 16.09 1.93 -7.46
CA ARG A 207 16.89 0.72 -7.31
C ARG A 207 16.44 -0.10 -6.10
N ASP A 208 16.41 0.54 -4.95
CA ASP A 208 16.20 -0.11 -3.67
C ASP A 208 14.98 0.47 -2.93
N GLY A 209 14.33 -0.35 -2.10
CA GLY A 209 13.44 0.06 -1.03
C GLY A 209 14.15 0.05 0.32
N ILE A 210 13.38 0.04 1.41
CA ILE A 210 13.92 0.09 2.79
C ILE A 210 13.52 -1.11 3.64
N ASP A 211 12.83 -2.08 3.08
CA ASP A 211 12.28 -3.26 3.76
C ASP A 211 12.59 -4.58 3.02
N PRO A 212 13.86 -4.94 2.86
CA PRO A 212 14.24 -6.10 2.08
C PRO A 212 13.72 -7.43 2.63
N GLU A 213 13.43 -7.49 3.93
CA GLU A 213 13.01 -8.73 4.64
C GLU A 213 11.48 -8.85 4.77
N GLU A 214 10.70 -7.81 4.45
CA GLU A 214 9.23 -7.83 4.49
C GLU A 214 8.67 -7.90 3.07
N THR A 215 8.72 -6.80 2.32
CA THR A 215 8.10 -6.70 0.99
C THR A 215 9.07 -6.74 -0.18
N ASN A 216 10.38 -6.93 0.07
CA ASN A 216 11.46 -6.74 -0.90
C ASN A 216 11.51 -5.31 -1.46
N GLY A 217 11.25 -4.32 -0.62
CA GLY A 217 11.44 -2.92 -0.97
C GLY A 217 10.30 -2.27 -1.75
N HIS A 218 9.10 -2.32 -1.22
CA HIS A 218 7.94 -1.61 -1.78
C HIS A 218 8.19 -0.11 -1.92
N ILE A 219 7.62 0.48 -2.98
CA ILE A 219 7.74 1.92 -3.28
C ILE A 219 7.00 2.80 -2.28
N ASP A 220 5.92 2.33 -1.69
CA ASP A 220 5.05 3.09 -0.79
C ASP A 220 5.69 3.44 0.56
N ASP A 221 6.83 2.82 0.89
CA ASP A 221 7.69 3.21 2.01
C ASP A 221 8.79 4.20 1.63
N VAL A 222 9.01 4.46 0.33
CA VAL A 222 10.13 5.25 -0.20
C VAL A 222 9.69 6.53 -0.87
N ALA A 223 8.69 6.47 -1.76
CA ALA A 223 8.25 7.63 -2.55
C ALA A 223 6.81 7.51 -3.02
N CYS A 224 6.12 8.65 -3.14
CA CYS A 224 4.79 8.71 -3.73
C CYS A 224 4.55 10.02 -4.50
N PHE A 225 3.72 9.99 -5.52
CA PHE A 225 3.23 11.20 -6.17
C PHE A 225 2.25 11.94 -5.26
N ILE A 226 2.47 13.24 -5.07
CA ILE A 226 1.59 14.11 -4.28
C ILE A 226 0.68 14.97 -5.17
N ARG A 227 1.09 15.18 -6.40
CA ARG A 227 0.32 15.75 -7.53
C ARG A 227 1.08 15.52 -8.84
N PRO A 228 0.49 15.77 -10.03
CA PRO A 228 1.21 15.61 -11.29
C PRO A 228 2.53 16.41 -11.33
N GLY A 229 3.65 15.73 -11.64
CA GLY A 229 4.98 16.33 -11.69
C GLY A 229 5.66 16.60 -10.34
N GLU A 230 5.00 16.27 -9.20
CA GLU A 230 5.59 16.41 -7.86
C GLU A 230 5.55 15.08 -7.10
N VAL A 231 6.65 14.71 -6.48
CA VAL A 231 6.84 13.46 -5.74
C VAL A 231 7.44 13.73 -4.37
N ALA A 232 6.92 13.06 -3.34
CA ALA A 232 7.55 12.99 -2.02
C ALA A 232 8.53 11.81 -2.00
N CYS A 233 9.64 11.97 -1.30
CA CYS A 233 10.67 10.94 -1.12
C CYS A 233 11.22 10.99 0.30
N ILE A 234 11.49 9.82 0.89
CA ILE A 234 12.13 9.74 2.20
C ILE A 234 13.48 10.45 2.20
N TRP A 235 13.84 10.99 3.36
CA TRP A 235 15.09 11.72 3.52
C TRP A 235 15.63 11.66 4.95
N THR A 236 16.94 11.48 5.04
CA THR A 236 17.68 11.69 6.28
C THR A 236 19.03 12.34 5.99
N ASP A 237 19.50 13.17 6.89
CA ASP A 237 20.85 13.75 6.87
C ASP A 237 21.83 12.98 7.77
N ASP A 238 21.34 11.99 8.51
CA ASP A 238 22.16 11.17 9.41
C ASP A 238 22.81 10.00 8.64
N PRO A 239 24.14 10.00 8.42
CA PRO A 239 24.84 8.93 7.74
C PRO A 239 24.88 7.59 8.53
N GLN A 240 24.49 7.61 9.81
CA GLN A 240 24.36 6.39 10.62
C GLN A 240 22.97 5.73 10.48
N ASN A 241 22.00 6.43 9.89
CA ASN A 241 20.69 5.84 9.62
C ASN A 241 20.83 4.74 8.57
N PRO A 242 20.29 3.53 8.79
CA PRO A 242 20.42 2.41 7.85
C PRO A 242 19.82 2.73 6.46
N PHE A 243 18.87 3.66 6.39
CA PHE A 243 18.20 4.07 5.16
C PHE A 243 18.82 5.30 4.50
N TYR A 244 19.98 5.77 4.99
CA TYR A 244 20.65 6.96 4.44
C TYR A 244 20.96 6.82 2.95
N GLN A 245 21.60 5.71 2.56
CA GLN A 245 21.98 5.50 1.16
C GLN A 245 20.76 5.28 0.24
N PRO A 246 19.80 4.39 0.58
CA PRO A 246 18.57 4.26 -0.20
C PRO A 246 17.80 5.58 -0.40
N ALA A 247 17.70 6.41 0.64
CA ALA A 247 17.04 7.71 0.55
C ALA A 247 17.74 8.69 -0.40
N ARG A 248 19.09 8.72 -0.38
CA ARG A 248 19.91 9.54 -1.28
C ARG A 248 19.77 9.09 -2.73
N ASP A 249 19.91 7.79 -2.98
CA ASP A 249 19.80 7.20 -4.31
C ASP A 249 18.41 7.46 -4.92
N ALA A 250 17.34 7.25 -4.14
CA ALA A 250 15.98 7.54 -4.57
C ALA A 250 15.79 9.04 -4.91
N TYR A 251 16.24 9.94 -4.04
CA TYR A 251 16.16 11.38 -4.28
C TYR A 251 16.91 11.80 -5.55
N ASP A 252 18.13 11.31 -5.76
CA ASP A 252 18.96 11.66 -6.92
C ASP A 252 18.33 11.15 -8.21
N MET A 253 17.82 9.93 -8.22
CA MET A 253 17.12 9.35 -9.38
C MET A 253 15.86 10.15 -9.72
N LEU A 254 15.01 10.43 -8.75
CA LEU A 254 13.77 11.19 -8.93
C LEU A 254 14.05 12.63 -9.38
N SER A 255 15.08 13.27 -8.82
CA SER A 255 15.47 14.65 -9.18
C SER A 255 15.97 14.78 -10.62
N GLN A 256 16.42 13.68 -11.22
CA GLN A 256 16.87 13.66 -12.62
C GLN A 256 15.77 13.17 -13.57
N ALA A 257 14.72 12.55 -13.05
CA ALA A 257 13.65 11.96 -13.85
C ALA A 257 12.68 13.00 -14.44
N THR A 258 12.02 12.59 -15.49
CA THR A 258 10.82 13.26 -16.03
C THR A 258 9.64 12.29 -16.00
N ASP A 259 8.43 12.83 -15.85
CA ASP A 259 7.21 12.04 -15.97
C ASP A 259 6.87 11.69 -17.44
N ALA A 260 5.75 11.00 -17.66
CA ALA A 260 5.26 10.62 -18.98
C ALA A 260 4.91 11.82 -19.88
N LYS A 261 4.62 12.99 -19.29
CA LYS A 261 4.36 14.25 -20.02
C LYS A 261 5.62 15.06 -20.29
N GLY A 262 6.81 14.56 -19.92
CA GLY A 262 8.09 15.22 -20.10
C GLY A 262 8.41 16.31 -19.05
N ARG A 263 7.59 16.46 -18.00
CA ARG A 263 7.85 17.39 -16.90
C ARG A 263 8.96 16.85 -16.01
N LYS A 264 9.95 17.68 -15.69
CA LYS A 264 10.94 17.32 -14.67
C LYS A 264 10.28 17.25 -13.31
N LEU A 265 10.53 16.17 -12.57
CA LEU A 265 9.94 15.98 -11.24
C LEU A 265 10.48 16.99 -10.23
N LYS A 266 9.57 17.56 -9.45
CA LYS A 266 9.89 18.30 -8.23
C LYS A 266 9.82 17.33 -7.05
N VAL A 267 10.95 17.13 -6.39
CA VAL A 267 11.08 16.17 -5.30
C VAL A 267 11.00 16.87 -3.94
N HIS A 268 10.08 16.43 -3.10
CA HIS A 268 9.91 16.89 -1.74
C HIS A 268 10.51 15.87 -0.77
N LYS A 269 11.21 16.36 0.25
CA LYS A 269 11.85 15.52 1.27
C LYS A 269 10.90 15.31 2.43
N LEU A 270 10.75 14.05 2.86
CA LEU A 270 10.02 13.66 4.06
C LEU A 270 10.98 12.95 5.00
N CYS A 271 11.08 13.44 6.23
CA CYS A 271 11.98 12.89 7.24
C CYS A 271 11.64 11.42 7.56
N LEU A 272 12.64 10.67 7.97
CA LEU A 272 12.50 9.37 8.63
C LEU A 272 12.39 9.55 10.15
N THR A 273 12.04 8.47 10.87
CA THR A 273 12.11 8.45 12.34
C THR A 273 13.54 8.76 12.80
N GLN A 274 13.67 9.48 13.92
CA GLN A 274 14.98 9.81 14.48
C GLN A 274 15.66 8.57 15.05
N GLN A 275 14.89 7.66 15.62
CA GLN A 275 15.39 6.39 16.15
C GLN A 275 14.73 5.20 15.43
N PRO A 276 15.47 4.08 15.25
CA PRO A 276 14.85 2.86 14.74
C PRO A 276 13.65 2.45 15.60
N CYS A 277 12.55 2.09 14.94
CA CYS A 277 11.40 1.49 15.60
C CYS A 277 11.70 0.01 15.84
N LEU A 278 11.99 -0.38 17.08
CA LEU A 278 12.32 -1.77 17.39
C LEU A 278 11.09 -2.54 17.85
N LEU A 279 10.91 -3.74 17.30
CA LEU A 279 9.88 -4.69 17.69
C LEU A 279 10.02 -5.04 19.17
N GLN A 280 8.92 -5.13 19.87
CA GLN A 280 8.82 -5.49 21.28
C GLN A 280 7.63 -6.42 21.51
N GLY A 281 7.79 -7.40 22.39
CA GLY A 281 6.73 -8.33 22.77
C GLY A 281 6.53 -9.47 21.77
N ALA A 282 7.55 -9.82 21.00
CA ALA A 282 7.53 -10.97 20.09
C ALA A 282 7.21 -12.30 20.81
N ALA A 283 7.49 -12.41 22.11
CA ALA A 283 7.15 -13.58 22.90
C ALA A 283 5.64 -13.92 22.95
N THR A 284 4.77 -13.00 22.54
CA THR A 284 3.32 -13.22 22.45
C THR A 284 2.84 -13.46 21.01
N ILE A 285 3.76 -13.56 20.05
CA ILE A 285 3.50 -13.96 18.67
C ILE A 285 3.70 -15.46 18.56
N ASP A 286 2.73 -16.16 18.00
CA ASP A 286 2.79 -17.63 17.88
C ASP A 286 3.80 -18.04 16.81
N ALA A 287 4.67 -18.98 17.12
CA ALA A 287 5.55 -19.61 16.15
C ALA A 287 4.77 -20.67 15.35
N VAL A 288 4.57 -20.45 14.08
CA VAL A 288 3.82 -21.34 13.18
C VAL A 288 4.70 -21.77 12.01
N GLU A 289 4.67 -23.07 11.69
CA GLU A 289 5.37 -23.59 10.50
C GLU A 289 4.84 -22.94 9.22
N GLY A 290 5.71 -22.42 8.37
CA GLY A 290 5.35 -21.71 7.14
C GLY A 290 5.18 -20.21 7.33
N THR A 291 5.45 -19.65 8.52
CA THR A 291 5.48 -18.21 8.78
C THR A 291 6.87 -17.80 9.23
N ILE A 292 7.39 -16.68 8.72
CA ILE A 292 8.66 -16.13 9.18
C ILE A 292 8.50 -15.62 10.63
N PRO A 293 9.32 -16.11 11.58
CA PRO A 293 9.22 -15.69 12.97
C PRO A 293 9.67 -14.24 13.14
N ARG A 294 9.11 -13.57 14.15
CA ARG A 294 9.50 -12.21 14.56
C ARG A 294 10.23 -12.26 15.90
N GLU A 295 11.25 -11.43 16.06
CA GLU A 295 12.08 -11.37 17.26
C GLU A 295 12.11 -9.97 17.88
N ASP A 296 12.22 -9.89 19.21
CA ASP A 296 12.41 -8.61 19.90
C ASP A 296 13.74 -7.97 19.47
N GLY A 297 13.68 -6.68 19.16
CA GLY A 297 14.83 -5.89 18.72
C GLY A 297 15.00 -5.83 17.20
N GLU A 298 14.22 -6.56 16.41
CA GLU A 298 14.16 -6.34 14.96
C GLU A 298 13.71 -4.93 14.63
N VAL A 299 14.25 -4.37 13.55
CA VAL A 299 13.88 -3.03 13.07
C VAL A 299 12.57 -3.13 12.28
N ALA A 300 11.50 -2.62 12.86
CA ALA A 300 10.23 -2.47 12.16
C ALA A 300 10.29 -1.32 11.15
N ILE A 301 9.60 -1.48 10.02
CA ILE A 301 9.54 -0.46 8.98
C ILE A 301 8.60 0.68 9.42
N ALA A 302 9.21 1.76 9.88
CA ALA A 302 8.53 2.95 10.40
C ALA A 302 8.76 4.14 9.44
N SER A 303 8.17 4.08 8.25
CA SER A 303 8.25 5.14 7.26
C SER A 303 7.04 6.07 7.35
N TYR A 304 7.29 7.38 7.53
CA TYR A 304 6.22 8.38 7.39
C TYR A 304 5.68 8.48 5.96
N MET A 305 6.40 7.92 4.96
CA MET A 305 5.95 7.86 3.56
C MET A 305 4.73 6.95 3.38
N ASN A 306 4.52 6.00 4.26
CA ASN A 306 3.40 5.05 4.21
C ASN A 306 2.10 5.70 4.71
N PHE A 307 1.84 6.96 4.32
CA PHE A 307 0.59 7.67 4.57
C PHE A 307 -0.46 7.35 3.50
N LEU A 308 -1.73 7.59 3.83
CA LEU A 308 -2.85 7.49 2.90
C LEU A 308 -3.37 8.88 2.53
N ILE A 309 -3.53 9.16 1.23
CA ILE A 309 -4.21 10.35 0.74
C ILE A 309 -5.72 10.04 0.63
N VAL A 310 -6.56 10.86 1.26
CA VAL A 310 -8.02 10.74 1.23
C VAL A 310 -8.65 12.05 0.78
N ASN A 311 -9.95 12.06 0.48
CA ASN A 311 -10.67 13.27 0.08
C ASN A 311 -10.52 14.40 1.13
N GLY A 312 -9.76 15.45 0.80
CA GLY A 312 -9.54 16.59 1.70
C GLY A 312 -8.63 16.32 2.90
N GLY A 313 -7.98 15.16 2.98
CA GLY A 313 -7.09 14.80 4.08
C GLY A 313 -5.89 13.95 3.68
N VAL A 314 -4.96 13.80 4.63
CA VAL A 314 -3.87 12.81 4.60
C VAL A 314 -3.80 12.16 5.97
N ILE A 315 -3.84 10.83 6.01
CA ILE A 315 -3.71 10.05 7.24
C ILE A 315 -2.26 9.62 7.35
N LEU A 316 -1.55 10.18 8.34
CA LEU A 316 -0.10 10.07 8.48
C LEU A 316 0.25 9.16 9.66
N PRO A 317 1.10 8.12 9.45
CA PRO A 317 1.57 7.30 10.55
C PRO A 317 2.40 8.12 11.56
N GLN A 318 2.30 7.74 12.82
CA GLN A 318 3.07 8.28 13.93
C GLN A 318 3.60 7.12 14.77
N TYR A 319 4.78 7.29 15.34
CA TYR A 319 5.52 6.21 16.00
C TYR A 319 5.86 6.50 17.45
N GLY A 320 5.46 7.68 17.97
CA GLY A 320 5.94 8.19 19.25
C GLY A 320 7.41 8.65 19.17
N ASP A 321 7.86 8.99 17.97
CA ASP A 321 9.20 9.45 17.66
C ASP A 321 9.31 10.99 17.72
N ALA A 322 10.51 11.50 17.97
CA ALA A 322 10.75 12.95 18.05
C ALA A 322 10.44 13.68 16.72
N ASN A 323 10.51 12.96 15.57
CA ASN A 323 10.22 13.51 14.26
C ASN A 323 8.72 13.46 13.89
N ASP A 324 7.83 12.90 14.72
CA ASP A 324 6.40 12.86 14.44
C ASP A 324 5.81 14.24 14.08
N ALA A 325 6.16 15.28 14.89
CA ALA A 325 5.68 16.63 14.63
C ALA A 325 6.29 17.27 13.36
N LEU A 326 7.55 16.98 13.07
CA LEU A 326 8.23 17.42 11.84
C LEU A 326 7.59 16.77 10.60
N ALA A 327 7.29 15.48 10.65
CA ALA A 327 6.62 14.77 9.57
C ALA A 327 5.24 15.39 9.26
N VAL A 328 4.44 15.68 10.29
CA VAL A 328 3.15 16.41 10.13
C VAL A 328 3.36 17.75 9.43
N GLN A 329 4.34 18.54 9.87
CA GLN A 329 4.62 19.85 9.27
C GLN A 329 5.05 19.74 7.80
N GLN A 330 5.91 18.76 7.46
CA GLN A 330 6.38 18.54 6.10
C GLN A 330 5.25 18.08 5.18
N VAL A 331 4.45 17.09 5.61
CA VAL A 331 3.31 16.61 4.83
C VAL A 331 2.24 17.70 4.68
N GLN A 332 1.96 18.50 5.73
CA GLN A 332 1.03 19.62 5.61
C GLN A 332 1.51 20.67 4.60
N ALA A 333 2.82 20.91 4.51
CA ALA A 333 3.39 21.80 3.48
C ALA A 333 3.29 21.25 2.07
N MET A 334 3.36 19.90 1.90
CA MET A 334 3.16 19.22 0.62
C MET A 334 1.69 19.25 0.18
N PHE A 335 0.75 19.23 1.13
CA PHE A 335 -0.70 19.18 0.89
C PHE A 335 -1.42 20.37 1.57
N PRO A 336 -1.20 21.62 1.13
CA PRO A 336 -1.77 22.80 1.80
C PRO A 336 -3.30 22.84 1.78
N GLU A 337 -3.93 22.17 0.81
CA GLU A 337 -5.38 22.06 0.64
C GLU A 337 -6.02 20.89 1.39
N ARG A 338 -5.21 20.00 2.00
CA ARG A 338 -5.67 18.82 2.75
C ARG A 338 -5.31 18.96 4.23
N ARG A 339 -6.13 18.41 5.10
CA ARG A 339 -5.83 18.35 6.53
C ARG A 339 -5.03 17.09 6.84
N VAL A 340 -3.85 17.23 7.43
CA VAL A 340 -3.05 16.11 7.90
C VAL A 340 -3.53 15.65 9.27
N VAL A 341 -3.80 14.35 9.41
CA VAL A 341 -4.19 13.70 10.67
C VAL A 341 -3.17 12.63 11.01
N GLY A 342 -2.40 12.88 12.07
CA GLY A 342 -1.45 11.89 12.60
C GLY A 342 -2.17 10.82 13.40
N VAL A 343 -1.81 9.55 13.19
CA VAL A 343 -2.36 8.39 13.91
C VAL A 343 -1.22 7.53 14.43
N GLN A 344 -1.28 7.15 15.70
CA GLN A 344 -0.28 6.25 16.31
C GLN A 344 -0.45 4.83 15.74
N THR A 345 0.54 4.39 14.97
CA THR A 345 0.51 3.12 14.23
C THR A 345 1.75 2.26 14.43
N ARG A 346 2.47 2.46 15.53
CA ARG A 346 3.63 1.63 15.88
C ARG A 346 3.28 0.12 15.90
N GLU A 347 2.08 -0.22 16.33
CA GLU A 347 1.60 -1.61 16.34
C GLU A 347 1.40 -2.18 14.93
N VAL A 348 1.11 -1.34 13.94
CA VAL A 348 1.04 -1.76 12.54
C VAL A 348 2.44 -1.99 11.99
N ALA A 349 3.40 -1.12 12.33
CA ALA A 349 4.80 -1.29 11.96
C ALA A 349 5.38 -2.60 12.49
N PHE A 350 5.01 -3.03 13.69
CA PHE A 350 5.40 -4.31 14.25
C PHE A 350 4.88 -5.52 13.45
N GLY A 351 3.80 -5.36 12.69
CA GLY A 351 3.26 -6.35 11.78
C GLY A 351 3.95 -6.39 10.41
N GLY A 352 4.81 -5.42 10.08
CA GLY A 352 5.56 -5.39 8.82
C GLY A 352 5.12 -4.35 7.79
N GLY A 353 4.30 -3.36 8.16
CA GLY A 353 3.85 -2.30 7.25
C GLY A 353 3.20 -1.12 7.97
N ASN A 354 2.43 -0.29 7.28
CA ASN A 354 1.75 0.83 7.92
C ASN A 354 0.41 1.21 7.26
N ILE A 355 -0.04 2.47 7.40
CA ILE A 355 -1.37 2.94 7.02
C ILE A 355 -1.70 2.66 5.56
N HIS A 356 -0.77 2.93 4.62
CA HIS A 356 -0.98 2.67 3.21
C HIS A 356 -1.15 1.16 2.94
N CYS A 357 -0.31 0.32 3.56
CA CYS A 357 -0.35 -1.14 3.40
C CYS A 357 -1.68 -1.76 3.87
N ILE A 358 -2.31 -1.22 4.91
CA ILE A 358 -3.57 -1.73 5.48
C ILE A 358 -4.82 -1.13 4.85
N THR A 359 -4.68 -0.28 3.83
CA THR A 359 -5.78 0.44 3.20
C THR A 359 -5.75 0.34 1.68
N GLN A 360 -6.92 0.32 1.05
CA GLN A 360 -7.07 0.37 -0.40
C GLN A 360 -8.17 1.36 -0.75
N GLN A 361 -7.82 2.44 -1.46
CA GLN A 361 -8.78 3.42 -1.93
C GLN A 361 -9.60 2.90 -3.12
N GLN A 362 -10.90 3.20 -3.10
CA GLN A 362 -11.79 3.00 -4.23
C GLN A 362 -12.07 4.37 -4.87
N PRO A 363 -11.75 4.57 -6.16
CA PRO A 363 -11.99 5.85 -6.80
C PRO A 363 -13.47 6.13 -7.01
N ALA A 364 -13.85 7.40 -7.00
CA ALA A 364 -15.13 7.83 -7.48
C ALA A 364 -15.20 7.72 -9.03
N PRO A 365 -16.39 7.43 -9.61
CA PRO A 365 -16.57 7.50 -11.06
C PRO A 365 -16.17 8.88 -11.59
N GLN A 366 -15.45 8.91 -12.72
CA GLN A 366 -14.95 10.14 -13.32
C GLN A 366 -15.65 10.41 -14.65
N HIS A 367 -16.01 11.67 -14.88
CA HIS A 367 -16.52 12.16 -16.16
C HIS A 367 -15.62 13.32 -16.59
N ARG A 368 -14.79 13.12 -17.57
CA ARG A 368 -13.87 14.12 -18.15
C ARG A 368 -14.31 14.55 -19.54
#